data_a0496942eed16d40859dd6ddbec6049e
#
_entry.id   a0496942eed16d40859dd6ddbec6049e
#
_cell.length_a   1.000
_cell.length_b   1.000
_cell.length_c   1.000
_cell.angle_alpha   90.00
_cell.angle_beta   90.00
_cell.angle_gamma   90.00
#
_symmetry.space_group_name_H-M   'P 1'
#
loop_
_entity.id
_entity.type
_entity.pdbx_description
1 polymer ?
#
loop_
_entity_poly.entity_id
_entity_poly.type
_entity_poly.pdbx_seq_one_letter_code
_entity_poly.pdbx_strand_id
1 'polypeptide(L)'
;LVGSEMCIRDSAYSLTAFFENYGTAYSILKSLFGDGNYNKHIPKFDGMLGAILSISFSIYEYVYILTRASFYYQSNNLIELGKNLGFSKLKSLFKIIIPSARPAIVAGLSLVAMETLSDFGAVDFFSINTLTTAIYNSWLSFDDLAFSNQLSFYLLIFILGLFIIEKFSRRSAKYHSPLQGGFKTRKKIELYGLNSFFAFLLCFIIFFLSFIFPISQMLYWTI
;
A
#
# COMPACT_ATOMS: atom_id res chain seq x y z
N LEU A 1 -11.56 -9.21 5.24
CA LEU A 1 -10.76 -8.77 6.39
C LEU A 1 -9.71 -9.82 6.78
N VAL A 2 -10.09 -11.08 7.02
CA VAL A 2 -9.13 -12.14 7.37
C VAL A 2 -8.09 -12.39 6.26
N GLY A 3 -8.43 -12.17 5.01
CA GLY A 3 -7.53 -12.37 3.87
C GLY A 3 -6.44 -11.29 3.74
N SER A 4 -6.70 -10.04 4.13
CA SER A 4 -5.73 -8.96 4.05
C SER A 4 -4.65 -9.10 5.13
N GLU A 5 -5.02 -9.42 6.36
CA GLU A 5 -4.07 -9.63 7.46
C GLU A 5 -3.12 -10.82 7.17
N MET A 6 -3.65 -11.92 6.62
CA MET A 6 -2.82 -13.04 6.19
C MET A 6 -1.85 -12.62 5.09
N CYS A 7 -2.31 -11.84 4.10
CA CYS A 7 -1.46 -11.37 3.00
C CYS A 7 -0.33 -10.43 3.49
N ILE A 8 -0.60 -9.55 4.45
CA ILE A 8 0.40 -8.65 5.05
C ILE A 8 1.47 -9.46 5.78
N ARG A 9 1.06 -10.40 6.61
CA ARG A 9 1.96 -11.29 7.35
C ARG A 9 2.81 -12.15 6.44
N ASP A 10 2.21 -12.76 5.42
CA ASP A 10 2.91 -13.61 4.45
C ASP A 10 3.93 -12.81 3.62
N SER A 11 3.60 -11.57 3.28
CA SER A 11 4.51 -10.62 2.63
C SER A 11 5.68 -10.25 3.55
N ALA A 12 5.43 -10.03 4.83
CA ALA A 12 6.46 -9.77 5.84
C ALA A 12 7.43 -10.95 5.96
N TYR A 13 6.89 -12.14 6.08
CA TYR A 13 7.66 -13.38 6.16
C TYR A 13 8.53 -13.62 4.94
N SER A 14 7.94 -13.51 3.75
CA SER A 14 8.65 -13.76 2.50
C SER A 14 9.76 -12.75 2.24
N LEU A 15 9.53 -11.47 2.56
CA LEU A 15 10.52 -10.41 2.41
C LEU A 15 11.71 -10.63 3.35
N THR A 16 11.45 -10.88 4.62
CA THR A 16 12.52 -11.10 5.62
C THR A 16 13.33 -12.35 5.30
N ALA A 17 12.67 -13.48 5.05
CA ALA A 17 13.35 -14.72 4.77
C ALA A 17 14.16 -14.72 3.46
N PHE A 18 13.74 -13.91 2.47
CA PHE A 18 14.53 -13.74 1.26
C PHE A 18 15.84 -13.01 1.54
N PHE A 19 15.82 -11.95 2.34
CA PHE A 19 16.96 -11.08 2.64
C PHE A 19 17.69 -11.46 3.94
N GLU A 20 17.26 -12.51 4.63
CA GLU A 20 17.91 -12.99 5.85
C GLU A 20 19.34 -13.48 5.58
N ASN A 21 20.17 -13.47 6.62
CA ASN A 21 21.51 -14.07 6.58
C ASN A 21 21.37 -15.55 6.20
N TYR A 22 22.02 -15.95 5.10
CA TYR A 22 21.90 -17.29 4.52
C TYR A 22 20.51 -17.63 3.94
N GLY A 23 19.67 -16.62 3.69
CA GLY A 23 18.35 -16.76 3.05
C GLY A 23 18.43 -17.06 1.55
N THR A 24 17.27 -17.00 0.90
CA THR A 24 17.16 -17.33 -0.54
C THR A 24 18.03 -16.42 -1.42
N ALA A 25 18.13 -15.13 -1.09
CA ALA A 25 19.02 -14.19 -1.81
C ALA A 25 20.50 -14.62 -1.71
N TYR A 26 20.94 -15.04 -0.53
CA TYR A 26 22.30 -15.56 -0.34
C TYR A 26 22.53 -16.82 -1.16
N SER A 27 21.59 -17.76 -1.16
CA SER A 27 21.68 -19.00 -1.89
C SER A 27 21.80 -18.76 -3.42
N ILE A 28 21.02 -17.81 -3.95
CA ILE A 28 21.06 -17.41 -5.36
C ILE A 28 22.43 -16.77 -5.69
N LEU A 29 22.91 -15.83 -4.86
CA LEU A 29 24.21 -15.19 -5.07
C LEU A 29 25.35 -16.20 -5.01
N LYS A 30 25.30 -17.15 -4.08
CA LYS A 30 26.29 -18.23 -3.96
C LYS A 30 26.28 -19.13 -5.21
N SER A 31 25.12 -19.45 -5.75
CA SER A 31 25.02 -20.29 -6.97
C SER A 31 25.51 -19.58 -8.24
N LEU A 32 25.38 -18.24 -8.31
CA LEU A 32 25.78 -17.45 -9.48
C LEU A 32 27.24 -17.01 -9.45
N PHE A 33 27.77 -16.66 -8.28
CA PHE A 33 29.10 -16.06 -8.13
C PHE A 33 30.11 -16.93 -7.35
N GLY A 34 29.70 -18.13 -6.91
CA GLY A 34 30.57 -19.06 -6.18
C GLY A 34 30.64 -18.78 -4.68
N ASP A 35 31.60 -19.43 -4.00
CA ASP A 35 31.76 -19.33 -2.54
C ASP A 35 32.35 -17.98 -2.12
N GLY A 36 31.48 -17.04 -1.75
CA GLY A 36 31.84 -15.73 -1.18
C GLY A 36 30.98 -15.37 0.01
N ASN A 37 31.47 -14.48 0.87
CA ASN A 37 30.67 -13.97 2.00
C ASN A 37 29.83 -12.76 1.52
N TYR A 38 28.64 -13.04 0.99
CA TYR A 38 27.73 -12.03 0.43
C TYR A 38 26.83 -11.36 1.48
N ASN A 39 26.80 -11.85 2.73
CA ASN A 39 25.95 -11.31 3.78
C ASN A 39 26.16 -9.81 4.06
N LYS A 40 27.36 -9.29 3.78
CA LYS A 40 27.67 -7.86 3.94
C LYS A 40 27.01 -6.97 2.91
N HIS A 41 26.65 -7.52 1.74
CA HIS A 41 26.07 -6.76 0.62
C HIS A 41 24.54 -6.90 0.51
N ILE A 42 23.96 -7.83 1.28
CA ILE A 42 22.50 -8.03 1.28
C ILE A 42 21.88 -7.01 2.25
N PRO A 43 20.96 -6.17 1.79
CA PRO A 43 20.26 -5.24 2.67
C PRO A 43 19.40 -6.03 3.66
N LYS A 44 19.48 -5.68 4.93
CA LYS A 44 18.64 -6.27 5.97
C LYS A 44 17.33 -5.50 6.06
N PHE A 45 16.24 -6.21 5.90
CA PHE A 45 14.89 -5.66 6.04
C PHE A 45 14.32 -6.03 7.41
N ASP A 46 15.00 -5.56 8.47
CA ASP A 46 14.61 -5.82 9.85
C ASP A 46 13.92 -4.60 10.47
N GLY A 47 13.15 -4.84 11.54
CA GLY A 47 12.53 -3.80 12.35
C GLY A 47 11.59 -2.88 11.56
N MET A 48 11.66 -1.57 11.84
CA MET A 48 10.73 -0.57 11.29
C MET A 48 10.73 -0.47 9.76
N LEU A 49 11.89 -0.58 9.12
CA LEU A 49 11.98 -0.51 7.65
C LEU A 49 11.33 -1.73 6.99
N GLY A 50 11.55 -2.92 7.52
CA GLY A 50 10.92 -4.13 7.04
C GLY A 50 9.39 -4.06 7.14
N ALA A 51 8.87 -3.61 8.27
CA ALA A 51 7.44 -3.43 8.47
C ALA A 51 6.83 -2.41 7.51
N ILE A 52 7.44 -1.23 7.35
CA ILE A 52 6.94 -0.19 6.44
C ILE A 52 6.87 -0.71 5.01
N LEU A 53 7.90 -1.38 4.52
CA LEU A 53 7.92 -1.91 3.16
C LEU A 53 6.90 -3.02 2.96
N SER A 54 6.86 -3.99 3.89
CA SER A 54 5.92 -5.10 3.83
C SER A 54 4.46 -4.64 3.82
N ILE A 55 4.09 -3.79 4.77
CA ILE A 55 2.73 -3.22 4.85
C ILE A 55 2.42 -2.38 3.61
N SER A 56 3.36 -1.53 3.16
CA SER A 56 3.15 -0.70 1.98
C SER A 56 2.90 -1.51 0.71
N PHE A 57 3.66 -2.60 0.49
CA PHE A 57 3.46 -3.46 -0.68
C PHE A 57 2.19 -4.31 -0.60
N SER A 58 1.70 -4.60 0.60
CA SER A 58 0.48 -5.40 0.78
C SER A 58 -0.80 -4.61 0.61
N ILE A 59 -0.83 -3.33 1.04
CA ILE A 59 -2.07 -2.55 1.10
C ILE A 59 -2.13 -1.33 0.17
N TYR A 60 -1.11 -1.13 -0.72
CA TYR A 60 -1.12 -0.04 -1.71
C TYR A 60 -2.35 -0.08 -2.63
N GLU A 61 -2.91 -1.26 -2.84
CA GLU A 61 -4.06 -1.48 -3.73
C GLU A 61 -5.31 -0.71 -3.31
N TYR A 62 -5.54 -0.46 -2.01
CA TYR A 62 -6.66 0.35 -1.54
C TYR A 62 -6.61 1.77 -2.11
N VAL A 63 -5.45 2.42 -2.02
CA VAL A 63 -5.26 3.77 -2.60
C VAL A 63 -5.32 3.72 -4.11
N TYR A 64 -4.72 2.70 -4.73
CA TYR A 64 -4.69 2.54 -6.18
C TYR A 64 -6.10 2.39 -6.77
N ILE A 65 -6.93 1.50 -6.23
CA ILE A 65 -8.27 1.21 -6.76
C ILE A 65 -9.15 2.46 -6.66
N LEU A 66 -9.18 3.13 -5.51
CA LEU A 66 -10.01 4.32 -5.30
C LEU A 66 -9.56 5.50 -6.16
N THR A 67 -8.25 5.73 -6.24
CA THR A 67 -7.68 6.78 -7.07
C THR A 67 -7.91 6.50 -8.56
N ARG A 68 -7.72 5.26 -9.00
CA ARG A 68 -7.97 4.83 -10.37
C ARG A 68 -9.45 5.02 -10.74
N ALA A 69 -10.37 4.63 -9.86
CA ALA A 69 -11.81 4.84 -10.08
C ALA A 69 -12.13 6.33 -10.23
N SER A 70 -11.59 7.19 -9.37
CA SER A 70 -11.76 8.65 -9.47
C SER A 70 -11.25 9.20 -10.79
N PHE A 71 -10.04 8.81 -11.20
CA PHE A 71 -9.48 9.22 -12.50
C PHE A 71 -10.30 8.70 -13.68
N TYR A 72 -10.82 7.47 -13.55
CA TYR A 72 -11.64 6.89 -14.61
C TYR A 72 -12.90 7.71 -14.91
N TYR A 73 -13.59 8.18 -13.89
CA TYR A 73 -14.84 8.95 -14.05
C TYR A 73 -14.61 10.41 -14.41
N GLN A 74 -13.49 11.02 -14.03
CA GLN A 74 -13.28 12.47 -14.14
C GLN A 74 -12.34 12.89 -15.28
N SER A 75 -11.48 12.00 -15.76
CA SER A 75 -10.28 12.39 -16.53
C SER A 75 -10.53 13.12 -17.85
N ASN A 76 -11.56 12.77 -18.63
CA ASN A 76 -11.76 13.36 -19.95
C ASN A 76 -12.11 14.84 -19.88
N ASN A 77 -13.06 15.20 -19.03
CA ASN A 77 -13.49 16.58 -18.88
C ASN A 77 -12.37 17.46 -18.29
N LEU A 78 -11.57 16.92 -17.38
CA LEU A 78 -10.47 17.64 -16.75
C LEU A 78 -9.28 17.86 -17.69
N ILE A 79 -8.98 16.91 -18.58
CA ILE A 79 -7.95 17.07 -19.61
C ILE A 79 -8.35 18.12 -20.63
N GLU A 80 -9.61 18.12 -21.08
CA GLU A 80 -10.15 19.12 -22.00
C GLU A 80 -10.14 20.51 -21.36
N LEU A 81 -10.54 20.61 -20.09
CA LEU A 81 -10.46 21.85 -19.31
C LEU A 81 -9.02 22.39 -19.25
N GLY A 82 -8.06 21.53 -18.97
CA GLY A 82 -6.65 21.90 -18.92
C GLY A 82 -6.13 22.43 -20.25
N LYS A 83 -6.54 21.83 -21.37
CA LYS A 83 -6.20 22.30 -22.72
C LYS A 83 -6.81 23.66 -23.02
N ASN A 84 -8.09 23.85 -22.67
CA ASN A 84 -8.79 25.13 -22.90
C ASN A 84 -8.17 26.28 -22.08
N LEU A 85 -7.56 25.94 -20.91
CA LEU A 85 -6.80 26.90 -20.07
C LEU A 85 -5.35 27.09 -20.55
N GLY A 86 -4.93 26.47 -21.65
CA GLY A 86 -3.58 26.59 -22.19
C GLY A 86 -2.50 25.88 -21.35
N PHE A 87 -2.88 24.96 -20.47
CA PHE A 87 -1.91 24.23 -19.64
C PHE A 87 -1.26 23.08 -20.42
N SER A 88 0.05 22.90 -20.21
CA SER A 88 0.75 21.71 -20.68
C SER A 88 0.21 20.44 -19.95
N LYS A 89 0.42 19.26 -20.53
CA LYS A 89 -0.07 17.97 -19.98
C LYS A 89 0.34 17.76 -18.51
N LEU A 90 1.60 18.01 -18.18
CA LEU A 90 2.11 17.88 -16.81
C LEU A 90 1.50 18.92 -15.87
N LYS A 91 1.39 20.17 -16.31
CA LYS A 91 0.78 21.24 -15.50
C LYS A 91 -0.70 20.97 -15.23
N SER A 92 -1.44 20.43 -16.22
CA SER A 92 -2.84 20.00 -16.07
C SER A 92 -2.95 18.84 -15.06
N LEU A 93 -2.03 17.89 -15.09
CA LEU A 93 -2.00 16.77 -14.13
C LEU A 93 -1.89 17.27 -12.70
N PHE A 94 -0.87 18.09 -12.39
CA PHE A 94 -0.63 18.54 -11.03
C PHE A 94 -1.60 19.63 -10.52
N LYS A 95 -2.09 20.51 -11.40
CA LYS A 95 -2.95 21.64 -11.00
C LYS A 95 -4.46 21.33 -11.03
N ILE A 96 -4.88 20.36 -11.85
CA ILE A 96 -6.30 20.08 -12.04
C ILE A 96 -6.65 18.64 -11.66
N ILE A 97 -5.96 17.65 -12.25
CA ILE A 97 -6.36 16.25 -12.15
C ILE A 97 -6.08 15.69 -10.74
N ILE A 98 -4.88 15.87 -10.21
CA ILE A 98 -4.52 15.39 -8.87
C ILE A 98 -5.35 16.09 -7.77
N PRO A 99 -5.50 17.43 -7.76
CA PRO A 99 -6.36 18.09 -6.78
C PRO A 99 -7.83 17.65 -6.84
N SER A 100 -8.35 17.34 -8.03
CA SER A 100 -9.71 16.82 -8.18
C SER A 100 -9.88 15.40 -7.62
N ALA A 101 -8.82 14.60 -7.64
CA ALA A 101 -8.81 13.25 -7.08
C ALA A 101 -8.51 13.20 -5.57
N ARG A 102 -8.19 14.34 -4.92
CA ARG A 102 -7.88 14.38 -3.48
C ARG A 102 -8.86 13.62 -2.59
N PRO A 103 -10.19 13.73 -2.77
CA PRO A 103 -11.12 13.01 -1.91
C PRO A 103 -11.01 11.48 -2.02
N ALA A 104 -10.69 10.96 -3.21
CA ALA A 104 -10.48 9.54 -3.42
C ALA A 104 -9.14 9.06 -2.83
N ILE A 105 -8.10 9.88 -2.95
CA ILE A 105 -6.80 9.61 -2.34
C ILE A 105 -6.91 9.60 -0.81
N VAL A 106 -7.58 10.59 -0.23
CA VAL A 106 -7.80 10.66 1.23
C VAL A 106 -8.61 9.47 1.71
N ALA A 107 -9.66 9.06 0.98
CA ALA A 107 -10.43 7.88 1.32
C ALA A 107 -9.58 6.60 1.26
N GLY A 108 -8.70 6.44 0.26
CA GLY A 108 -7.78 5.32 0.19
C GLY A 108 -6.76 5.32 1.33
N LEU A 109 -6.20 6.48 1.64
CA LEU A 109 -5.25 6.63 2.76
C LEU A 109 -5.89 6.38 4.12
N SER A 110 -7.15 6.76 4.32
CA SER A 110 -7.86 6.49 5.58
C SER A 110 -8.11 5.00 5.76
N LEU A 111 -8.44 4.25 4.69
CA LEU A 111 -8.56 2.80 4.75
C LEU A 111 -7.22 2.14 5.09
N VAL A 112 -6.14 2.56 4.42
CA VAL A 112 -4.78 2.10 4.72
C VAL A 112 -4.41 2.38 6.17
N ALA A 113 -4.70 3.59 6.69
CA ALA A 113 -4.42 3.94 8.07
C ALA A 113 -5.20 3.06 9.07
N MET A 114 -6.49 2.80 8.79
CA MET A 114 -7.31 1.93 9.64
C MET A 114 -6.78 0.49 9.65
N GLU A 115 -6.43 -0.05 8.49
CA GLU A 115 -5.88 -1.41 8.36
C GLU A 115 -4.52 -1.52 9.06
N THR A 116 -3.63 -0.55 8.85
CA THR A 116 -2.30 -0.53 9.49
C THR A 116 -2.38 -0.40 11.01
N LEU A 117 -3.36 0.38 11.52
CA LEU A 117 -3.55 0.55 12.96
C LEU A 117 -4.15 -0.68 13.64
N SER A 118 -4.89 -1.49 12.91
CA SER A 118 -5.46 -2.75 13.41
C SER A 118 -4.54 -3.95 13.19
N ASP A 119 -3.48 -3.80 12.38
CA ASP A 119 -2.55 -4.89 12.13
C ASP A 119 -1.77 -5.26 13.40
N PHE A 120 -1.77 -6.54 13.71
CA PHE A 120 -0.99 -7.15 14.78
C PHE A 120 0.13 -8.02 14.19
N GLY A 121 -0.19 -8.77 13.14
CA GLY A 121 0.66 -9.85 12.66
C GLY A 121 2.01 -9.42 12.12
N ALA A 122 2.05 -8.37 11.30
CA ALA A 122 3.31 -7.88 10.74
C ALA A 122 4.13 -7.10 11.75
N VAL A 123 3.48 -6.25 12.58
CA VAL A 123 4.19 -5.44 13.57
C VAL A 123 4.80 -6.30 14.69
N ASP A 124 4.12 -7.37 15.11
CA ASP A 124 4.64 -8.35 16.06
C ASP A 124 5.82 -9.13 15.47
N PHE A 125 5.70 -9.57 14.21
CA PHE A 125 6.77 -10.24 13.49
C PHE A 125 8.08 -9.43 13.45
N PHE A 126 7.97 -8.12 13.20
CA PHE A 126 9.12 -7.21 13.21
C PHE A 126 9.51 -6.70 14.61
N SER A 127 8.91 -7.24 15.67
CA SER A 127 9.13 -6.86 17.06
C SER A 127 8.96 -5.37 17.33
N ILE A 128 7.94 -4.75 16.70
CA ILE A 128 7.62 -3.34 16.86
C ILE A 128 6.53 -3.18 17.91
N ASN A 129 6.81 -2.38 18.93
CA ASN A 129 5.83 -2.06 19.97
C ASN A 129 4.80 -1.06 19.43
N THR A 130 3.63 -1.56 19.13
CA THR A 130 2.45 -0.77 18.74
C THR A 130 1.35 -0.88 19.80
N LEU A 131 0.28 -0.13 19.64
CA LEU A 131 -0.85 -0.22 20.55
C LEU A 131 -1.53 -1.60 20.47
N THR A 132 -1.57 -2.21 19.28
CA THR A 132 -2.12 -3.55 19.07
C THR A 132 -1.27 -4.63 19.76
N THR A 133 0.06 -4.57 19.64
CA THR A 133 0.95 -5.50 20.35
C THR A 133 0.88 -5.29 21.87
N ALA A 134 0.72 -4.05 22.34
CA ALA A 134 0.54 -3.77 23.76
C ALA A 134 -0.76 -4.35 24.31
N ILE A 135 -1.88 -4.27 23.54
CA ILE A 135 -3.18 -4.88 23.91
C ILE A 135 -3.01 -6.40 24.03
N TYR A 136 -2.38 -7.02 23.03
CA TYR A 136 -2.19 -8.46 23.01
C TYR A 136 -1.32 -8.95 24.15
N ASN A 137 -0.19 -8.28 24.41
CA ASN A 137 0.72 -8.61 25.50
C ASN A 137 0.07 -8.42 26.87
N SER A 138 -0.72 -7.36 27.06
CA SER A 138 -1.44 -7.12 28.31
C SER A 138 -2.44 -8.22 28.60
N TRP A 139 -3.12 -8.71 27.57
CA TRP A 139 -4.11 -9.76 27.70
C TRP A 139 -3.48 -11.14 27.94
N LEU A 140 -2.52 -11.55 27.08
CA LEU A 140 -1.99 -12.93 27.08
C LEU A 140 -0.76 -13.10 27.98
N SER A 141 0.11 -12.09 28.07
CA SER A 141 1.37 -12.21 28.81
C SER A 141 1.23 -11.77 30.26
N PHE A 142 0.40 -10.73 30.51
CA PHE A 142 0.21 -10.18 31.86
C PHE A 142 -1.11 -10.59 32.51
N ASP A 143 -2.01 -11.25 31.76
CA ASP A 143 -3.36 -11.68 32.22
C ASP A 143 -4.21 -10.52 32.81
N ASP A 144 -3.93 -9.28 32.35
CA ASP A 144 -4.64 -8.08 32.79
C ASP A 144 -5.67 -7.64 31.75
N LEU A 145 -6.88 -8.20 31.85
CA LEU A 145 -8.00 -7.86 30.99
C LEU A 145 -8.46 -6.42 31.16
N ALA A 146 -8.34 -5.85 32.38
CA ALA A 146 -8.80 -4.49 32.62
C ALA A 146 -7.93 -3.48 31.87
N PHE A 147 -6.63 -3.64 31.94
CA PHE A 147 -5.68 -2.77 31.21
C PHE A 147 -5.77 -2.97 29.70
N SER A 148 -5.88 -4.21 29.23
CA SER A 148 -6.07 -4.53 27.80
C SER A 148 -7.34 -3.86 27.24
N ASN A 149 -8.45 -3.88 27.98
CA ASN A 149 -9.70 -3.20 27.58
C ASN A 149 -9.54 -1.66 27.51
N GLN A 150 -8.78 -1.07 28.43
CA GLN A 150 -8.50 0.37 28.38
C GLN A 150 -7.70 0.74 27.14
N LEU A 151 -6.65 -0.01 26.81
CA LEU A 151 -5.84 0.21 25.60
C LEU A 151 -6.69 0.04 24.34
N SER A 152 -7.56 -0.97 24.29
CA SER A 152 -8.47 -1.21 23.18
C SER A 152 -9.45 -0.05 22.99
N PHE A 153 -9.92 0.54 24.07
CA PHE A 153 -10.78 1.74 24.03
C PHE A 153 -10.05 2.95 23.45
N TYR A 154 -8.78 3.18 23.81
CA TYR A 154 -7.98 4.25 23.21
C TYR A 154 -7.75 4.01 21.72
N LEU A 155 -7.47 2.77 21.30
CA LEU A 155 -7.35 2.43 19.88
C LEU A 155 -8.63 2.72 19.11
N LEU A 156 -9.79 2.33 19.69
CA LEU A 156 -11.08 2.59 19.10
C LEU A 156 -11.35 4.09 18.93
N ILE A 157 -11.06 4.91 19.95
CA ILE A 157 -11.20 6.38 19.87
C ILE A 157 -10.32 6.94 18.74
N PHE A 158 -9.08 6.44 18.62
CA PHE A 158 -8.16 6.90 17.59
C PHE A 158 -8.66 6.58 16.18
N ILE A 159 -9.13 5.35 15.95
CA ILE A 159 -9.72 4.92 14.68
C ILE A 159 -10.99 5.72 14.36
N LEU A 160 -11.87 5.93 15.33
CA LEU A 160 -13.06 6.77 15.15
C LEU A 160 -12.70 8.21 14.83
N GLY A 161 -11.66 8.75 15.46
CA GLY A 161 -11.13 10.07 15.16
C GLY A 161 -10.68 10.20 13.70
N LEU A 162 -9.93 9.23 13.20
CA LEU A 162 -9.52 9.18 11.80
C LEU A 162 -10.72 9.10 10.85
N PHE A 163 -11.72 8.27 11.18
CA PHE A 163 -12.93 8.16 10.39
C PHE A 163 -13.72 9.48 10.34
N ILE A 164 -13.80 10.19 11.46
CA ILE A 164 -14.46 11.49 11.53
C ILE A 164 -13.69 12.52 10.67
N ILE A 165 -12.38 12.57 10.78
CA ILE A 165 -11.53 13.47 9.97
C ILE A 165 -11.72 13.19 8.48
N GLU A 166 -11.72 11.91 8.08
CA GLU A 166 -11.99 11.49 6.70
C GLU A 166 -13.35 11.97 6.23
N LYS A 167 -14.40 11.75 7.03
CA LYS A 167 -15.77 12.17 6.72
C LYS A 167 -15.88 13.69 6.54
N PHE A 168 -15.22 14.48 7.39
CA PHE A 168 -15.21 15.93 7.26
C PHE A 168 -14.42 16.38 6.01
N SER A 169 -13.29 15.76 5.73
CA SER A 169 -12.50 16.05 4.53
C SER A 169 -13.29 15.80 3.24
N ARG A 170 -14.07 14.73 3.20
CA ARG A 170 -14.96 14.41 2.04
C ARG A 170 -16.15 15.35 1.92
N ARG A 171 -16.70 15.85 3.02
CA ARG A 171 -17.89 16.73 3.00
C ARG A 171 -17.62 18.06 2.28
N SER A 172 -16.40 18.56 2.28
CA SER A 172 -16.03 19.78 1.55
C SER A 172 -15.92 19.59 0.04
N ALA A 173 -15.80 18.37 -0.44
CA ALA A 173 -15.79 18.06 -1.86
C ALA A 173 -17.25 17.88 -2.35
N LYS A 174 -17.90 18.97 -2.78
CA LYS A 174 -19.18 18.88 -3.48
C LYS A 174 -18.95 18.09 -4.77
N TYR A 175 -19.28 16.80 -4.74
CA TYR A 175 -19.34 15.97 -5.93
C TYR A 175 -20.47 16.48 -6.83
N HIS A 176 -20.16 17.37 -7.71
CA HIS A 176 -20.98 17.56 -8.90
C HIS A 176 -20.66 16.37 -9.83
N SER A 177 -21.35 15.26 -9.60
CA SER A 177 -21.42 14.22 -10.62
C SER A 177 -22.26 14.79 -11.76
N PRO A 178 -21.72 15.09 -12.91
CA PRO A 178 -22.52 15.29 -14.10
C PRO A 178 -22.97 13.90 -14.58
N LEU A 179 -23.99 13.34 -13.91
CA LEU A 179 -24.69 12.13 -14.34
C LEU A 179 -25.46 12.32 -15.67
N GLN A 180 -25.29 13.46 -16.36
CA GLN A 180 -26.01 13.83 -17.59
C GLN A 180 -25.12 13.96 -18.84
N GLY A 181 -23.96 13.42 -18.86
CA GLY A 181 -23.19 13.29 -20.10
C GLY A 181 -23.05 11.82 -20.43
N GLY A 182 -23.77 11.35 -21.49
CA GLY A 182 -23.73 9.96 -21.94
C GLY A 182 -22.30 9.39 -21.93
N PHE A 183 -22.18 8.07 -21.76
CA PHE A 183 -20.94 7.31 -21.83
C PHE A 183 -20.17 7.63 -23.12
N LYS A 184 -19.46 8.76 -23.14
CA LYS A 184 -18.48 9.01 -24.21
C LYS A 184 -17.40 7.98 -24.04
N THR A 185 -17.33 7.06 -24.99
CA THR A 185 -16.26 6.06 -25.08
C THR A 185 -14.92 6.73 -24.88
N ARG A 186 -14.25 6.33 -23.80
CA ARG A 186 -12.95 6.88 -23.40
C ARG A 186 -11.95 6.62 -24.50
N LYS A 187 -11.43 7.65 -25.16
CA LYS A 187 -10.26 7.52 -26.04
C LYS A 187 -9.09 7.07 -25.17
N LYS A 188 -8.66 5.83 -25.36
CA LYS A 188 -7.43 5.33 -24.74
C LYS A 188 -6.25 6.14 -25.28
N ILE A 189 -5.40 6.63 -24.40
CA ILE A 189 -4.14 7.25 -24.79
C ILE A 189 -3.18 6.12 -25.10
N GLU A 190 -2.88 5.92 -26.37
CA GLU A 190 -1.91 4.94 -26.79
C GLU A 190 -0.50 5.48 -26.50
N LEU A 191 0.27 4.72 -25.74
CA LEU A 191 1.65 5.02 -25.45
C LEU A 191 2.51 4.25 -26.46
N TYR A 192 3.39 4.95 -27.16
CA TYR A 192 4.30 4.35 -28.15
C TYR A 192 5.74 4.47 -27.70
N GLY A 193 6.57 3.46 -28.08
CA GLY A 193 8.00 3.48 -27.91
C GLY A 193 8.47 3.31 -26.45
N LEU A 194 9.57 3.98 -26.10
CA LEU A 194 10.22 3.88 -24.79
C LEU A 194 9.31 4.22 -23.62
N ASN A 195 8.40 5.18 -23.81
CA ASN A 195 7.47 5.59 -22.75
C ASN A 195 6.48 4.47 -22.35
N SER A 196 6.08 3.64 -23.33
CA SER A 196 5.25 2.46 -23.07
C SER A 196 6.01 1.42 -22.27
N PHE A 197 7.27 1.19 -22.62
CA PHE A 197 8.14 0.24 -21.93
C PHE A 197 8.38 0.66 -20.48
N PHE A 198 8.73 1.93 -20.22
CA PHE A 198 8.91 2.42 -18.84
C PHE A 198 7.63 2.35 -18.00
N ALA A 199 6.47 2.69 -18.58
CA ALA A 199 5.20 2.58 -17.88
C ALA A 199 4.87 1.12 -17.53
N PHE A 200 5.10 0.20 -18.48
CA PHE A 200 4.92 -1.24 -18.25
C PHE A 200 5.87 -1.75 -17.16
N LEU A 201 7.16 -1.40 -17.26
CA LEU A 201 8.19 -1.83 -16.31
C LEU A 201 7.88 -1.36 -14.89
N LEU A 202 7.45 -0.11 -14.72
CA LEU A 202 7.08 0.43 -13.41
C LEU A 202 5.90 -0.34 -12.80
N CYS A 203 4.83 -0.55 -13.58
CA CYS A 203 3.67 -1.32 -13.13
C CYS A 203 4.04 -2.78 -12.82
N PHE A 204 4.90 -3.37 -13.66
CA PHE A 204 5.36 -4.75 -13.49
C PHE A 204 6.22 -4.91 -12.23
N ILE A 205 7.13 -3.97 -11.94
CA ILE A 205 7.94 -4.02 -10.71
C ILE A 205 7.06 -3.99 -9.47
N ILE A 206 6.08 -3.07 -9.42
CA ILE A 206 5.16 -2.98 -8.27
C ILE A 206 4.36 -4.29 -8.12
N PHE A 207 3.79 -4.80 -9.20
CA PHE A 207 3.05 -6.04 -9.20
C PHE A 207 3.92 -7.25 -8.83
N PHE A 208 5.15 -7.30 -9.34
CA PHE A 208 6.11 -8.35 -9.02
C PHE A 208 6.44 -8.37 -7.54
N LEU A 209 6.83 -7.22 -6.96
CA LEU A 209 7.20 -7.12 -5.55
C LEU A 209 6.03 -7.37 -4.60
N SER A 210 4.82 -6.95 -4.98
CA SER A 210 3.64 -7.06 -4.13
C SER A 210 2.99 -8.46 -4.18
N PHE A 211 3.02 -9.14 -5.31
CA PHE A 211 2.26 -10.36 -5.52
C PHE A 211 3.11 -11.57 -5.92
N ILE A 212 3.89 -11.44 -7.01
CA ILE A 212 4.63 -12.60 -7.55
C ILE A 212 5.73 -13.03 -6.57
N PHE A 213 6.45 -12.07 -6.00
CA PHE A 213 7.57 -12.34 -5.12
C PHE A 213 7.17 -13.09 -3.84
N PRO A 214 6.17 -12.67 -3.04
CA PRO A 214 5.74 -13.42 -1.86
C PRO A 214 5.26 -14.83 -2.21
N ILE A 215 4.46 -14.98 -3.27
CA ILE A 215 3.96 -16.29 -3.70
C ILE A 215 5.10 -17.20 -4.14
N SER A 216 6.06 -16.70 -4.91
CA SER A 216 7.19 -17.50 -5.37
C SER A 216 8.05 -17.99 -4.21
N GLN A 217 8.24 -17.16 -3.18
CA GLN A 217 8.98 -17.52 -1.98
C GLN A 217 8.26 -18.61 -1.16
N MET A 218 6.94 -18.49 -1.02
CA MET A 218 6.14 -19.50 -0.35
C MET A 218 6.14 -20.84 -1.09
N LEU A 219 6.04 -20.82 -2.43
CA LEU A 219 6.14 -22.02 -3.25
C LEU A 219 7.52 -22.66 -3.15
N TYR A 220 8.59 -21.87 -3.07
CA TYR A 220 9.94 -22.38 -2.90
C TYR A 220 10.12 -23.14 -1.58
N TRP A 221 9.39 -22.78 -0.52
CA TRP A 221 9.45 -23.49 0.76
C TRP A 221 8.60 -24.77 0.81
N THR A 222 7.64 -24.91 -0.10
CA THR A 222 6.79 -26.12 -0.17
C THR A 222 7.40 -27.26 -0.97
N ILE A 223 8.46 -26.98 -1.73
CA ILE A 223 9.21 -27.95 -2.54
C ILE A 223 10.47 -28.41 -1.81
#